data_604933642626ce245f50fa41ca8e0dd0
#
_entry.id   604933642626ce245f50fa41ca8e0dd0
#
_cell.length_a   1.000
_cell.length_b   1.000
_cell.length_c   1.000
_cell.angle_alpha   90.00
_cell.angle_beta   90.00
_cell.angle_gamma   90.00
#
_symmetry.space_group_name_H-M   'P 1'
#
loop_
_entity.id
_entity.type
_entity.pdbx_description
1 polymer ?
#
loop_
_entity_poly.entity_id
_entity_poly.type
_entity_poly.pdbx_seq_one_letter_code
_entity_poly.pdbx_strand_id
1 'polypeptide(L)'
;MEDIVRNRLIKVAKNIYKDEPTGHDFGHIERVINYCKLIYTNEGGDWNVIFVSALFHDVHRVMQSKRGTYVSPEKSIIEIEKVLAEFKQFFSEDEYSKILNNIKLHEDKSIMINNNIELVILQDADLLDALGKNGLKRTKKYCKYHNIPFYSPEPLDSPDYIVDIHPISTSHFLFRTMIPQYDLLRTETSRQIADKDKKLLFKFIEDQKKLYEKSVASRE
;
A
#
# COMPACT_ATOMS: atom_id res chain seq x y z
N MET A 1 8.15 -8.53 -22.39
CA MET A 1 8.29 -9.84 -21.72
C MET A 1 7.18 -10.77 -22.19
N GLU A 2 7.51 -12.00 -22.56
CA GLU A 2 6.56 -13.01 -23.02
C GLU A 2 5.63 -13.48 -21.89
N ASP A 3 4.41 -13.91 -22.23
CA ASP A 3 3.42 -14.35 -21.24
C ASP A 3 3.88 -15.58 -20.44
N ILE A 4 4.67 -16.45 -21.06
CA ILE A 4 5.19 -17.64 -20.38
C ILE A 4 6.17 -17.26 -19.25
N VAL A 5 7.01 -16.27 -19.48
CA VAL A 5 7.94 -15.73 -18.47
C VAL A 5 7.17 -15.03 -17.37
N ARG A 6 6.19 -14.22 -17.74
CA ARG A 6 5.29 -13.54 -16.78
C ARG A 6 4.58 -14.52 -15.85
N ASN A 7 4.02 -15.59 -16.40
CA ASN A 7 3.33 -16.62 -15.62
C ASN A 7 4.27 -17.38 -14.68
N ARG A 8 5.52 -17.62 -15.08
CA ARG A 8 6.54 -18.21 -14.20
C ARG A 8 6.88 -17.29 -13.04
N LEU A 9 7.09 -15.99 -13.28
CA LEU A 9 7.33 -14.98 -12.24
C LEU A 9 6.16 -14.91 -11.25
N ILE A 10 4.92 -14.88 -11.73
CA ILE A 10 3.72 -14.92 -10.90
C ILE A 10 3.70 -16.17 -10.01
N LYS A 11 4.04 -17.35 -10.56
CA LYS A 11 4.08 -18.61 -9.79
C LYS A 11 5.11 -18.54 -8.67
N VAL A 12 6.29 -17.99 -8.95
CA VAL A 12 7.35 -17.80 -7.95
C VAL A 12 6.87 -16.84 -6.84
N ALA A 13 6.31 -15.69 -7.21
CA ALA A 13 5.79 -14.73 -6.24
C ALA A 13 4.67 -15.34 -5.37
N LYS A 14 3.70 -16.07 -5.96
CA LYS A 14 2.66 -16.78 -5.21
C LYS A 14 3.24 -17.70 -4.15
N ASN A 15 4.33 -18.38 -4.45
CA ASN A 15 4.99 -19.27 -3.48
C ASN A 15 5.69 -18.48 -2.37
N ILE A 16 6.30 -17.33 -2.68
CA ILE A 16 6.96 -16.47 -1.69
C ILE A 16 5.96 -15.93 -0.67
N TYR A 17 4.80 -15.41 -1.13
CA TYR A 17 3.78 -14.77 -0.30
C TYR A 17 2.74 -15.74 0.29
N LYS A 18 2.86 -17.06 0.07
CA LYS A 18 1.84 -18.07 0.41
C LYS A 18 1.39 -18.02 1.86
N ASP A 19 2.34 -17.83 2.79
CA ASP A 19 2.10 -17.90 4.23
C ASP A 19 2.31 -16.55 4.92
N GLU A 20 2.13 -15.44 4.19
CA GLU A 20 2.26 -14.10 4.74
C GLU A 20 1.00 -13.71 5.56
N PRO A 21 1.10 -13.53 6.89
CA PRO A 21 -0.06 -13.35 7.75
C PRO A 21 -0.46 -11.89 7.99
N THR A 22 0.39 -10.92 7.60
CA THR A 22 0.26 -9.52 8.05
C THR A 22 -0.59 -8.66 7.12
N GLY A 23 -1.02 -9.21 5.97
CA GLY A 23 -1.83 -8.51 4.97
C GLY A 23 -1.02 -8.01 3.77
N HIS A 24 0.26 -8.42 3.69
CA HIS A 24 1.14 -8.26 2.53
C HIS A 24 1.19 -9.57 1.72
N ASP A 25 0.07 -10.28 1.69
CA ASP A 25 -0.12 -11.53 0.97
C ASP A 25 -0.18 -11.33 -0.56
N PHE A 26 -0.26 -12.42 -1.30
CA PHE A 26 -0.34 -12.33 -2.76
C PHE A 26 -1.58 -11.55 -3.25
N GLY A 27 -2.66 -11.52 -2.49
CA GLY A 27 -3.84 -10.71 -2.81
C GLY A 27 -3.57 -9.21 -2.78
N HIS A 28 -2.72 -8.73 -1.83
CA HIS A 28 -2.20 -7.36 -1.86
C HIS A 28 -1.38 -7.12 -3.13
N ILE A 29 -0.45 -8.00 -3.46
CA ILE A 29 0.39 -7.89 -4.67
C ILE A 29 -0.46 -7.80 -5.94
N GLU A 30 -1.50 -8.64 -6.08
CA GLU A 30 -2.42 -8.59 -7.22
C GLU A 30 -3.15 -7.23 -7.32
N ARG A 31 -3.59 -6.67 -6.20
CA ARG A 31 -4.25 -5.35 -6.20
C ARG A 31 -3.29 -4.22 -6.56
N VAL A 32 -2.06 -4.25 -6.04
CA VAL A 32 -1.02 -3.28 -6.39
C VAL A 32 -0.70 -3.36 -7.88
N ILE A 33 -0.52 -4.55 -8.45
CA ILE A 33 -0.30 -4.73 -9.91
C ILE A 33 -1.48 -4.15 -10.72
N ASN A 34 -2.71 -4.35 -10.27
CA ASN A 34 -3.89 -3.79 -10.95
C ASN A 34 -3.89 -2.25 -10.91
N TYR A 35 -3.55 -1.64 -9.78
CA TYR A 35 -3.38 -0.18 -9.70
C TYR A 35 -2.22 0.29 -10.58
N CYS A 36 -1.06 -0.39 -10.54
CA CYS A 36 0.05 -0.09 -11.45
C CYS A 36 -0.39 -0.10 -12.91
N LYS A 37 -1.20 -1.09 -13.31
CA LYS A 37 -1.69 -1.19 -14.70
C LYS A 37 -2.59 -0.02 -15.08
N LEU A 38 -3.49 0.39 -14.18
CA LEU A 38 -4.37 1.54 -14.39
C LEU A 38 -3.56 2.83 -14.56
N ILE A 39 -2.57 3.05 -13.67
CA ILE A 39 -1.73 4.24 -13.71
C ILE A 39 -0.85 4.22 -14.97
N TYR A 40 -0.14 3.12 -15.22
CA TYR A 40 0.71 2.94 -16.39
C TYR A 40 -0.01 3.25 -17.71
N THR A 41 -1.28 2.87 -17.84
CA THR A 41 -2.03 3.07 -19.07
C THR A 41 -2.16 4.56 -19.47
N ASN A 42 -2.12 5.46 -18.49
CA ASN A 42 -2.25 6.90 -18.70
C ASN A 42 -0.90 7.65 -18.58
N GLU A 43 -0.02 7.18 -17.70
CA GLU A 43 1.23 7.89 -17.35
C GLU A 43 2.45 7.33 -18.13
N GLY A 44 2.35 6.14 -18.74
CA GLY A 44 3.45 5.50 -19.49
C GLY A 44 4.48 4.80 -18.59
N GLY A 45 5.72 4.77 -19.06
CA GLY A 45 6.82 4.04 -18.42
C GLY A 45 7.08 2.66 -19.05
N ASP A 46 7.95 1.86 -18.43
CA ASP A 46 8.21 0.48 -18.84
C ASP A 46 7.36 -0.49 -18.02
N TRP A 47 6.41 -1.16 -18.68
CA TRP A 47 5.51 -2.10 -18.02
C TRP A 47 6.25 -3.32 -17.44
N ASN A 48 7.32 -3.81 -18.05
CA ASN A 48 8.06 -4.94 -17.52
C ASN A 48 8.74 -4.57 -16.20
N VAL A 49 9.35 -3.39 -16.15
CA VAL A 49 9.97 -2.85 -14.93
C VAL A 49 8.92 -2.68 -13.83
N ILE A 50 7.80 -1.99 -14.13
CA ILE A 50 6.71 -1.75 -13.18
C ILE A 50 6.15 -3.06 -12.65
N PHE A 51 5.82 -4.01 -13.54
CA PHE A 51 5.20 -5.27 -13.18
C PHE A 51 6.09 -6.12 -12.26
N VAL A 52 7.37 -6.27 -12.60
CA VAL A 52 8.30 -7.09 -11.81
C VAL A 52 8.62 -6.41 -10.48
N SER A 53 8.78 -5.09 -10.48
CA SER A 53 8.95 -4.32 -9.24
C SER A 53 7.75 -4.50 -8.30
N ALA A 54 6.53 -4.36 -8.82
CA ALA A 54 5.30 -4.56 -8.06
C ALA A 54 5.14 -6.02 -7.56
N LEU A 55 5.59 -6.99 -8.35
CA LEU A 55 5.49 -8.41 -7.99
C LEU A 55 6.36 -8.78 -6.79
N PHE A 56 7.49 -8.09 -6.58
CA PHE A 56 8.47 -8.44 -5.55
C PHE A 56 8.74 -7.34 -4.51
N HIS A 57 8.02 -6.21 -4.53
CA HIS A 57 8.31 -5.07 -3.64
C HIS A 57 8.26 -5.43 -2.16
N ASP A 58 7.33 -6.29 -1.76
CA ASP A 58 7.06 -6.65 -0.37
C ASP A 58 7.74 -7.94 0.12
N VAL A 59 8.73 -8.48 -0.60
CA VAL A 59 9.50 -9.65 -0.14
C VAL A 59 10.12 -9.42 1.24
N HIS A 60 10.54 -8.18 1.54
CA HIS A 60 11.04 -7.80 2.86
C HIS A 60 10.01 -8.01 3.98
N ARG A 61 8.69 -7.85 3.71
CA ARG A 61 7.61 -8.11 4.68
C ARG A 61 7.50 -9.59 5.02
N VAL A 62 7.66 -10.47 4.02
CA VAL A 62 7.75 -11.92 4.26
C VAL A 62 8.95 -12.28 5.13
N MET A 63 10.10 -11.64 4.89
CA MET A 63 11.29 -11.83 5.73
C MET A 63 11.06 -11.30 7.14
N GLN A 64 10.41 -10.14 7.27
CA GLN A 64 10.04 -9.52 8.56
C GLN A 64 9.11 -10.42 9.37
N SER A 65 8.07 -10.97 8.75
CA SER A 65 7.11 -11.84 9.44
C SER A 65 7.78 -13.10 10.00
N LYS A 66 8.75 -13.66 9.26
CA LYS A 66 9.53 -14.83 9.71
C LYS A 66 10.53 -14.51 10.81
N ARG A 67 11.09 -13.29 10.83
CA ARG A 67 12.11 -12.86 11.82
C ARG A 67 11.51 -12.25 13.08
N GLY A 68 10.27 -11.76 13.02
CA GLY A 68 9.64 -11.02 14.11
C GLY A 68 10.20 -9.62 14.35
N THR A 69 11.08 -9.10 13.47
CA THR A 69 11.70 -7.78 13.58
C THR A 69 11.68 -7.08 12.23
N TYR A 70 11.70 -5.75 12.24
CA TYR A 70 11.70 -4.94 11.01
C TYR A 70 12.83 -5.32 10.05
N VAL A 71 12.49 -5.45 8.79
CA VAL A 71 13.42 -5.68 7.68
C VAL A 71 13.16 -4.61 6.62
N SER A 72 14.18 -3.78 6.31
CA SER A 72 14.06 -2.77 5.25
C SER A 72 13.99 -3.43 3.86
N PRO A 73 13.36 -2.79 2.86
CA PRO A 73 13.33 -3.28 1.48
C PRO A 73 14.73 -3.60 0.93
N GLU A 74 15.72 -2.76 1.21
CA GLU A 74 17.12 -2.98 0.80
C GLU A 74 17.68 -4.34 1.23
N LYS A 75 17.34 -4.81 2.43
CA LYS A 75 17.80 -6.12 2.94
C LYS A 75 17.20 -7.32 2.19
N SER A 76 16.12 -7.12 1.45
CA SER A 76 15.50 -8.17 0.64
C SER A 76 16.14 -8.31 -0.75
N ILE A 77 16.94 -7.35 -1.19
CA ILE A 77 17.48 -7.32 -2.56
C ILE A 77 18.28 -8.59 -2.88
N ILE A 78 19.13 -9.06 -1.97
CA ILE A 78 19.93 -10.29 -2.18
C ILE A 78 19.03 -11.51 -2.43
N GLU A 79 17.93 -11.64 -1.71
CA GLU A 79 16.99 -12.74 -1.92
C GLU A 79 16.22 -12.60 -3.23
N ILE A 80 15.88 -11.37 -3.61
CA ILE A 80 15.21 -11.07 -4.87
C ILE A 80 16.14 -11.34 -6.06
N GLU A 81 17.41 -10.97 -5.97
CA GLU A 81 18.42 -11.29 -7.00
C GLU A 81 18.56 -12.80 -7.22
N LYS A 82 18.56 -13.60 -6.15
CA LYS A 82 18.57 -15.08 -6.26
C LYS A 82 17.35 -15.59 -7.02
N VAL A 83 16.17 -15.05 -6.70
CA VAL A 83 14.92 -15.41 -7.38
C VAL A 83 14.95 -14.99 -8.84
N LEU A 84 15.43 -13.77 -9.14
CA LEU A 84 15.44 -13.21 -10.49
C LEU A 84 16.61 -13.71 -11.34
N ALA A 85 17.59 -14.43 -10.77
CA ALA A 85 18.75 -14.95 -11.51
C ALA A 85 18.34 -15.83 -12.72
N GLU A 86 17.32 -16.68 -12.57
CA GLU A 86 16.78 -17.51 -13.64
C GLU A 86 16.06 -16.73 -14.74
N PHE A 87 15.71 -15.49 -14.47
CA PHE A 87 14.95 -14.61 -15.36
C PHE A 87 15.80 -13.46 -15.93
N LYS A 88 17.06 -13.30 -15.49
CA LYS A 88 17.91 -12.16 -15.84
C LYS A 88 18.06 -12.02 -17.35
N GLN A 89 18.12 -13.10 -18.10
CA GLN A 89 18.24 -13.12 -19.55
C GLN A 89 17.04 -12.50 -20.31
N PHE A 90 15.91 -12.29 -19.64
CA PHE A 90 14.70 -11.69 -20.20
C PHE A 90 14.61 -10.17 -19.97
N PHE A 91 15.62 -9.59 -19.34
CA PHE A 91 15.73 -8.16 -19.05
C PHE A 91 17.04 -7.61 -19.60
N SER A 92 17.04 -6.38 -20.08
CA SER A 92 18.27 -5.63 -20.27
C SER A 92 18.91 -5.30 -18.91
N GLU A 93 20.20 -4.96 -18.90
CA GLU A 93 20.87 -4.55 -17.65
C GLU A 93 20.21 -3.29 -17.04
N ASP A 94 19.68 -2.37 -17.87
CA ASP A 94 18.97 -1.18 -17.42
C ASP A 94 17.64 -1.56 -16.74
N GLU A 95 16.80 -2.39 -17.39
CA GLU A 95 15.54 -2.86 -16.80
C GLU A 95 15.79 -3.59 -15.47
N TYR A 96 16.78 -4.50 -15.44
CA TYR A 96 17.12 -5.25 -14.25
C TYR A 96 17.55 -4.36 -13.10
N SER A 97 18.41 -3.37 -13.39
CA SER A 97 18.85 -2.37 -12.41
C SER A 97 17.69 -1.52 -11.88
N LYS A 98 16.79 -1.06 -12.77
CA LYS A 98 15.60 -0.30 -12.40
C LYS A 98 14.66 -1.12 -11.51
N ILE A 99 14.43 -2.40 -11.82
CA ILE A 99 13.60 -3.30 -11.02
C ILE A 99 14.12 -3.35 -9.58
N LEU A 100 15.40 -3.65 -9.38
CA LEU A 100 15.98 -3.77 -8.05
C LEU A 100 15.95 -2.43 -7.29
N ASN A 101 16.25 -1.35 -7.99
CA ASN A 101 16.22 -0.01 -7.40
C ASN A 101 14.79 0.41 -6.99
N ASN A 102 13.78 0.12 -7.81
CA ASN A 102 12.39 0.42 -7.48
C ASN A 102 11.93 -0.38 -6.25
N ILE A 103 12.30 -1.66 -6.16
CA ILE A 103 12.00 -2.47 -4.98
C ILE A 103 12.70 -1.92 -3.73
N LYS A 104 13.98 -1.54 -3.84
CA LYS A 104 14.74 -0.95 -2.74
C LYS A 104 14.10 0.33 -2.20
N LEU A 105 13.57 1.18 -3.07
CA LEU A 105 13.13 2.54 -2.76
C LEU A 105 11.61 2.72 -2.61
N HIS A 106 10.80 1.67 -2.77
CA HIS A 106 9.34 1.82 -2.84
C HIS A 106 8.71 2.39 -1.56
N GLU A 107 9.29 2.14 -0.39
CA GLU A 107 8.82 2.72 0.87
C GLU A 107 9.27 4.18 1.07
N ASP A 108 10.35 4.61 0.43
CA ASP A 108 10.86 5.97 0.57
C ASP A 108 10.13 6.96 -0.33
N LYS A 109 9.05 7.51 0.19
CA LYS A 109 8.20 8.51 -0.50
C LYS A 109 8.76 9.93 -0.42
N SER A 110 9.86 10.14 0.31
CA SER A 110 10.57 11.44 0.36
C SER A 110 11.43 11.69 -0.89
N ILE A 111 11.77 10.64 -1.62
CA ILE A 111 12.60 10.75 -2.81
C ILE A 111 11.80 11.38 -3.96
N MET A 112 11.98 12.65 -4.17
CA MET A 112 11.48 13.40 -5.34
C MET A 112 12.29 13.02 -6.58
N ILE A 113 12.15 11.77 -7.05
CA ILE A 113 12.83 11.32 -8.27
C ILE A 113 11.99 11.76 -9.47
N ASN A 114 12.30 12.90 -10.03
CA ASN A 114 11.59 13.46 -11.18
C ASN A 114 11.68 12.62 -12.46
N ASN A 115 12.56 11.60 -12.51
CA ASN A 115 12.89 10.87 -13.74
C ASN A 115 12.68 9.35 -13.66
N ASN A 116 12.02 8.83 -12.61
CA ASN A 116 11.74 7.39 -12.50
C ASN A 116 10.23 7.18 -12.33
N ILE A 117 9.52 7.24 -13.45
CA ILE A 117 8.05 7.09 -13.46
C ILE A 117 7.62 5.70 -12.98
N GLU A 118 8.42 4.67 -13.23
CA GLU A 118 8.13 3.31 -12.80
C GLU A 118 8.09 3.16 -11.27
N LEU A 119 9.03 3.84 -10.57
CA LEU A 119 9.03 3.89 -9.10
C LEU A 119 7.83 4.68 -8.58
N VAL A 120 7.53 5.82 -9.21
CA VAL A 120 6.38 6.65 -8.84
C VAL A 120 5.09 5.85 -8.96
N ILE A 121 4.89 5.13 -10.06
CA ILE A 121 3.72 4.28 -10.30
C ILE A 121 3.60 3.19 -9.23
N LEU A 122 4.70 2.52 -8.88
CA LEU A 122 4.72 1.51 -7.83
C LEU A 122 4.32 2.08 -6.48
N GLN A 123 4.91 3.21 -6.10
CA GLN A 123 4.64 3.85 -4.81
C GLN A 123 3.20 4.37 -4.70
N ASP A 124 2.67 4.94 -5.78
CA ASP A 124 1.28 5.40 -5.81
C ASP A 124 0.30 4.23 -5.76
N ALA A 125 0.58 3.14 -6.50
CA ALA A 125 -0.24 1.93 -6.51
C ALA A 125 -0.30 1.23 -5.15
N ASP A 126 0.83 1.09 -4.47
CA ASP A 126 0.92 0.55 -3.13
C ASP A 126 0.14 1.41 -2.13
N LEU A 127 0.32 2.74 -2.21
CA LEU A 127 -0.40 3.68 -1.37
C LEU A 127 -1.93 3.62 -1.59
N LEU A 128 -2.40 3.50 -2.85
CA LEU A 128 -3.82 3.35 -3.15
C LEU A 128 -4.43 2.09 -2.52
N ASP A 129 -3.71 0.96 -2.51
CA ASP A 129 -4.21 -0.25 -1.83
C ASP A 129 -4.23 -0.08 -0.31
N ALA A 130 -3.26 0.66 0.25
CA ALA A 130 -3.20 0.94 1.68
C ALA A 130 -4.32 1.89 2.14
N LEU A 131 -4.72 2.85 1.30
CA LEU A 131 -5.64 3.93 1.67
C LEU A 131 -7.10 3.65 1.35
N GLY A 132 -7.42 3.05 0.22
CA GLY A 132 -8.79 2.89 -0.29
C GLY A 132 -9.69 2.01 0.59
N LYS A 133 -10.65 1.36 -0.04
CA LYS A 133 -11.62 0.47 0.64
C LYS A 133 -10.95 -0.62 1.48
N ASN A 134 -9.80 -1.13 1.03
CA ASN A 134 -9.04 -2.15 1.75
C ASN A 134 -8.39 -1.59 3.01
N GLY A 135 -7.81 -0.39 2.91
CA GLY A 135 -7.27 0.34 4.07
C GLY A 135 -8.34 0.58 5.13
N LEU A 136 -9.52 1.09 4.73
CA LEU A 136 -10.65 1.27 5.64
C LEU A 136 -11.07 -0.07 6.30
N LYS A 137 -11.15 -1.15 5.52
CA LYS A 137 -11.52 -2.48 6.05
C LYS A 137 -10.50 -2.99 7.06
N ARG A 138 -9.20 -2.84 6.79
CA ARG A 138 -8.10 -3.21 7.71
C ARG A 138 -8.16 -2.39 8.99
N THR A 139 -8.30 -1.06 8.88
CA THR A 139 -8.42 -0.15 10.03
C THR A 139 -9.61 -0.50 10.92
N LYS A 140 -10.79 -0.75 10.34
CA LYS A 140 -11.97 -1.19 11.09
C LYS A 140 -11.75 -2.51 11.82
N LYS A 141 -11.09 -3.48 11.18
CA LYS A 141 -10.76 -4.79 11.80
C LYS A 141 -9.79 -4.60 12.97
N TYR A 142 -8.76 -3.79 12.81
CA TYR A 142 -7.79 -3.45 13.85
C TYR A 142 -8.48 -2.77 15.05
N CYS A 143 -9.24 -1.72 14.81
CA CYS A 143 -9.94 -1.00 15.86
C CYS A 143 -10.94 -1.91 16.62
N LYS A 144 -11.68 -2.77 15.90
CA LYS A 144 -12.57 -3.74 16.53
C LYS A 144 -11.81 -4.75 17.41
N TYR A 145 -10.68 -5.25 16.97
CA TYR A 145 -9.84 -6.18 17.73
C TYR A 145 -9.31 -5.57 19.04
N HIS A 146 -8.95 -4.29 19.01
CA HIS A 146 -8.44 -3.55 20.17
C HIS A 146 -9.54 -2.83 20.98
N ASN A 147 -10.83 -3.09 20.71
CA ASN A 147 -11.97 -2.42 21.35
C ASN A 147 -11.97 -0.89 21.21
N ILE A 148 -11.38 -0.40 20.12
CA ILE A 148 -11.36 1.03 19.78
C ILE A 148 -12.70 1.39 19.12
N PRO A 149 -13.42 2.44 19.57
CA PRO A 149 -14.70 2.83 18.98
C PRO A 149 -14.52 3.32 17.53
N PHE A 150 -15.57 3.27 16.74
CA PHE A 150 -15.53 3.82 15.38
C PHE A 150 -15.57 5.35 15.37
N TYR A 151 -16.16 5.96 16.38
CA TYR A 151 -16.25 7.40 16.57
C TYR A 151 -16.07 7.78 18.05
N SER A 152 -15.55 8.97 18.31
CA SER A 152 -15.50 9.64 19.60
C SER A 152 -15.90 11.11 19.39
N PRO A 153 -16.56 11.78 20.37
CA PRO A 153 -16.93 13.20 20.29
C PRO A 153 -15.73 14.15 20.37
N GLU A 154 -14.56 13.66 20.73
CA GLU A 154 -13.32 14.45 20.72
C GLU A 154 -13.08 15.08 19.36
N PRO A 155 -12.52 16.31 19.27
CA PRO A 155 -12.18 16.94 18.01
C PRO A 155 -11.23 16.06 17.18
N LEU A 156 -11.55 15.84 15.89
CA LEU A 156 -10.75 15.00 15.02
C LEU A 156 -9.31 15.51 14.82
N ASP A 157 -9.10 16.82 14.98
CA ASP A 157 -7.82 17.53 14.90
C ASP A 157 -7.17 17.78 16.26
N SER A 158 -7.68 17.15 17.33
CA SER A 158 -7.14 17.30 18.68
C SER A 158 -5.62 17.16 18.72
N PRO A 159 -4.90 18.09 19.34
CA PRO A 159 -3.44 18.01 19.50
C PRO A 159 -3.00 16.84 20.40
N ASP A 160 -3.90 16.31 21.21
CA ASP A 160 -3.63 15.17 22.10
C ASP A 160 -3.59 13.82 21.36
N TYR A 161 -3.90 13.82 20.07
CA TYR A 161 -3.77 12.62 19.23
C TYR A 161 -2.30 12.31 18.96
N ILE A 162 -1.80 11.22 19.57
CA ILE A 162 -0.44 10.71 19.37
C ILE A 162 -0.51 9.49 18.45
N VAL A 163 0.15 9.57 17.30
CA VAL A 163 0.10 8.55 16.23
C VAL A 163 0.63 7.17 16.71
N ASP A 164 1.60 7.16 17.62
CA ASP A 164 2.28 5.94 18.11
C ASP A 164 1.50 5.22 19.22
N ILE A 165 0.38 5.78 19.67
CA ILE A 165 -0.53 5.17 20.63
C ILE A 165 -1.78 4.73 19.88
N HIS A 166 -2.54 3.77 20.42
CA HIS A 166 -3.82 3.37 19.85
C HIS A 166 -4.71 4.58 19.56
N PRO A 167 -5.30 4.71 18.38
CA PRO A 167 -6.12 5.85 18.04
C PRO A 167 -7.34 5.96 18.97
N ILE A 168 -7.75 7.17 19.27
CA ILE A 168 -8.97 7.46 20.09
C ILE A 168 -10.19 6.80 19.46
N SER A 169 -10.32 6.84 18.12
CA SER A 169 -11.34 6.14 17.36
C SER A 169 -10.87 5.86 15.93
N THR A 170 -11.61 5.01 15.21
CA THR A 170 -11.39 4.80 13.77
C THR A 170 -11.46 6.13 13.00
N SER A 171 -12.42 7.00 13.33
CA SER A 171 -12.57 8.32 12.68
C SER A 171 -11.33 9.21 12.86
N HIS A 172 -10.72 9.21 14.05
CA HIS A 172 -9.47 9.93 14.30
C HIS A 172 -8.32 9.37 13.47
N PHE A 173 -8.16 8.05 13.41
CA PHE A 173 -7.13 7.43 12.58
C PHE A 173 -7.29 7.77 11.09
N LEU A 174 -8.51 7.69 10.58
CA LEU A 174 -8.78 8.03 9.18
C LEU A 174 -8.44 9.51 8.90
N PHE A 175 -8.89 10.41 9.77
CA PHE A 175 -8.70 11.85 9.58
C PHE A 175 -7.24 12.28 9.70
N ARG A 176 -6.55 11.81 10.75
CA ARG A 176 -5.19 12.26 11.12
C ARG A 176 -4.08 11.49 10.41
N THR A 177 -4.34 10.26 10.01
CA THR A 177 -3.29 9.37 9.47
C THR A 177 -3.54 8.99 8.01
N MET A 178 -4.75 8.51 7.66
CA MET A 178 -4.99 8.01 6.31
C MET A 178 -5.27 9.13 5.31
N ILE A 179 -6.15 10.07 5.64
CA ILE A 179 -6.55 11.12 4.68
C ILE A 179 -5.35 12.00 4.26
N PRO A 180 -4.44 12.42 5.13
CA PRO A 180 -3.27 13.20 4.70
C PRO A 180 -2.33 12.44 3.76
N GLN A 181 -2.30 11.11 3.82
CA GLN A 181 -1.44 10.33 2.93
C GLN A 181 -1.86 10.39 1.46
N TYR A 182 -3.11 10.76 1.15
CA TYR A 182 -3.54 11.00 -0.24
C TYR A 182 -2.76 12.14 -0.89
N ASP A 183 -2.22 13.08 -0.12
CA ASP A 183 -1.44 14.20 -0.63
C ASP A 183 -0.02 13.78 -1.06
N LEU A 184 0.39 12.53 -0.73
CA LEU A 184 1.65 11.93 -1.17
C LEU A 184 1.56 11.32 -2.58
N LEU A 185 0.35 11.16 -3.14
CA LEU A 185 0.16 10.66 -4.49
C LEU A 185 0.68 11.67 -5.53
N ARG A 186 1.44 11.17 -6.50
CA ARG A 186 2.18 12.02 -7.44
C ARG A 186 1.64 12.00 -8.86
N THR A 187 1.09 10.87 -9.33
CA THR A 187 0.52 10.77 -10.66
C THR A 187 -0.89 11.37 -10.70
N GLU A 188 -1.27 11.94 -11.81
CA GLU A 188 -2.62 12.50 -12.00
C GLU A 188 -3.67 11.38 -11.91
N THR A 189 -3.39 10.24 -12.52
CA THR A 189 -4.28 9.07 -12.50
C THR A 189 -4.53 8.56 -11.08
N SER A 190 -3.49 8.48 -10.24
CA SER A 190 -3.65 8.03 -8.85
C SER A 190 -4.47 9.02 -8.01
N ARG A 191 -4.28 10.32 -8.21
CA ARG A 191 -5.10 11.36 -7.55
C ARG A 191 -6.57 11.27 -7.91
N GLN A 192 -6.89 11.05 -9.20
CA GLN A 192 -8.28 10.87 -9.65
C GLN A 192 -8.93 9.61 -9.06
N ILE A 193 -8.18 8.51 -8.92
CA ILE A 193 -8.65 7.30 -8.22
C ILE A 193 -8.90 7.63 -6.74
N ALA A 194 -7.94 8.27 -6.10
CA ALA A 194 -7.95 8.61 -4.69
C ALA A 194 -9.12 9.54 -4.29
N ASP A 195 -9.52 10.45 -5.15
CA ASP A 195 -10.65 11.38 -4.87
C ASP A 195 -11.94 10.65 -4.54
N LYS A 196 -12.20 9.51 -5.18
CA LYS A 196 -13.37 8.68 -4.89
C LYS A 196 -13.24 7.99 -3.54
N ASP A 197 -12.07 7.49 -3.22
CA ASP A 197 -11.79 6.81 -1.96
C ASP A 197 -11.76 7.79 -0.78
N LYS A 198 -11.19 8.98 -0.96
CA LYS A 198 -11.19 10.05 0.04
C LYS A 198 -12.63 10.43 0.45
N LYS A 199 -13.53 10.59 -0.53
CA LYS A 199 -14.97 10.84 -0.28
C LYS A 199 -15.62 9.70 0.53
N LEU A 200 -15.25 8.45 0.27
CA LEU A 200 -15.73 7.31 1.03
C LEU A 200 -15.31 7.36 2.51
N LEU A 201 -14.06 7.76 2.78
CA LEU A 201 -13.55 7.88 4.15
C LEU A 201 -14.26 9.00 4.92
N PHE A 202 -14.42 10.18 4.31
CA PHE A 202 -15.19 11.27 4.91
C PHE A 202 -16.64 10.88 5.19
N LYS A 203 -17.30 10.23 4.22
CA LYS A 203 -18.64 9.71 4.43
C LYS A 203 -18.73 8.75 5.61
N PHE A 204 -17.76 7.82 5.73
CA PHE A 204 -17.72 6.91 6.87
C PHE A 204 -17.63 7.67 8.19
N ILE A 205 -16.75 8.68 8.31
CA ILE A 205 -16.60 9.49 9.52
C ILE A 205 -17.94 10.17 9.88
N GLU A 206 -18.61 10.81 8.91
CA GLU A 206 -19.89 11.44 9.10
C GLU A 206 -21.01 10.46 9.54
N ASP A 207 -21.08 9.30 8.90
CA ASP A 207 -22.08 8.29 9.22
C ASP A 207 -21.88 7.76 10.66
N GLN A 208 -20.64 7.59 11.11
CA GLN A 208 -20.33 7.18 12.49
C GLN A 208 -20.66 8.29 13.50
N LYS A 209 -20.43 9.55 13.16
CA LYS A 209 -20.85 10.69 13.98
C LYS A 209 -22.36 10.70 14.20
N LYS A 210 -23.14 10.60 13.13
CA LYS A 210 -24.62 10.57 13.19
C LYS A 210 -25.14 9.39 14.03
N LEU A 211 -24.51 8.21 13.92
CA LEU A 211 -24.87 7.04 14.74
C LEU A 211 -24.60 7.28 16.23
N TYR A 212 -23.47 7.89 16.56
CA TYR A 212 -23.12 8.26 17.92
C TYR A 212 -24.14 9.25 18.51
N GLU A 213 -24.43 10.37 17.80
CA GLU A 213 -25.39 11.40 18.23
C GLU A 213 -26.78 10.79 18.49
N LYS A 214 -27.26 9.90 17.61
CA LYS A 214 -28.53 9.20 17.82
C LYS A 214 -28.51 8.31 19.08
N SER A 215 -27.40 7.66 19.34
CA SER A 215 -27.24 6.76 20.51
C SER A 215 -27.23 7.54 21.83
N VAL A 216 -26.72 8.77 21.83
CA VAL A 216 -26.76 9.68 23.00
C VAL A 216 -28.16 10.19 23.23
N ALA A 217 -28.81 10.73 22.18
CA ALA A 217 -30.18 11.26 22.27
C ALA A 217 -31.25 10.22 22.68
N SER A 218 -30.97 8.93 22.49
CA SER A 218 -31.89 7.84 22.93
C SER A 218 -31.70 7.42 24.39
N ARG A 219 -30.71 7.99 25.10
CA ARG A 219 -30.42 7.71 26.52
C ARG A 219 -30.87 8.82 27.46
N GLU A 220 -31.18 9.97 26.87
CA GLU A 220 -31.85 11.10 27.54
C GLU A 220 -33.40 10.94 27.46
#